data_3bfca8ad11a1b93bb046d8a630216243
#
_entry.id   3bfca8ad11a1b93bb046d8a630216243
#
_cell.length_a   1.000
_cell.length_b   1.000
_cell.length_c   1.000
_cell.angle_alpha   90.00
_cell.angle_beta   90.00
_cell.angle_gamma   90.00
#
_symmetry.space_group_name_H-M   'P 1'
#
loop_
_entity.id
_entity.type
_entity.pdbx_description
1 polymer ?
#
loop_
_entity_poly.entity_id
_entity_poly.type
_entity_poly.pdbx_seq_one_letter_code
_entity_poly.pdbx_strand_id
1 'polypeptide(L)'
;MVVGAVSLVAWQWPLAPGEMPRGPLLQAAEQRQVLRVGVRSYPRPSLGQEALVAEPDELDSQLAEALGAYLGLKVQLQALPQSGPLSDGHVDLVIAGSLKLPVEADRVASLRDLPVQYRAGALIGLRNAPARPVRGQSVCLAMGSPWAQTLQQQGAELRTYVSSIRAAVAFMAGECNLLAEERNSLQALAQAPDWRFYALLPQTLKASSDLRVYLPVVDRQSRALINAALRDWQARGGQNRAWELRSNALLVDSLKIGDGLVCH
;
A
#
# COMPACT_ATOMS: atom_id res chain seq x y z
N MET A 1 24.92 59.16 -3.77
CA MET A 1 24.67 58.11 -4.75
C MET A 1 24.57 56.77 -3.98
N VAL A 2 23.37 56.27 -3.82
CA VAL A 2 23.14 54.95 -3.20
C VAL A 2 22.86 53.99 -4.33
N VAL A 3 23.76 53.05 -4.55
CA VAL A 3 23.57 51.98 -5.54
C VAL A 3 22.83 50.84 -4.83
N GLY A 4 21.53 50.70 -5.14
CA GLY A 4 20.73 49.58 -4.65
C GLY A 4 21.06 48.30 -5.41
N ALA A 5 21.60 47.30 -4.71
CA ALA A 5 21.78 45.97 -5.23
C ALA A 5 20.42 45.27 -5.31
N VAL A 6 19.88 45.08 -6.51
CA VAL A 6 18.70 44.25 -6.76
C VAL A 6 19.15 42.78 -6.75
N SER A 7 18.88 42.09 -5.65
CA SER A 7 19.06 40.63 -5.57
C SER A 7 17.98 39.94 -6.40
N LEU A 8 18.34 39.47 -7.58
CA LEU A 8 17.52 38.55 -8.38
C LEU A 8 17.43 37.21 -7.65
N VAL A 9 16.36 37.01 -6.90
CA VAL A 9 15.96 35.67 -6.43
C VAL A 9 15.47 34.91 -7.65
N ALA A 10 16.32 34.07 -8.23
CA ALA A 10 15.95 33.14 -9.24
C ALA A 10 14.95 32.16 -8.59
N TRP A 11 13.68 32.35 -8.84
CA TRP A 11 12.64 31.35 -8.57
C TRP A 11 12.96 30.13 -9.41
N GLN A 12 13.55 29.12 -8.78
CA GLN A 12 13.68 27.81 -9.39
C GLN A 12 12.27 27.20 -9.48
N TRP A 13 11.62 27.39 -10.61
CA TRP A 13 10.41 26.68 -10.94
C TRP A 13 10.76 25.18 -10.96
N PRO A 14 9.97 24.32 -10.34
CA PRO A 14 10.21 22.88 -10.45
C PRO A 14 10.19 22.52 -11.94
N LEU A 15 11.26 21.85 -12.39
CA LEU A 15 11.40 21.40 -13.78
C LEU A 15 10.15 20.60 -14.16
N ALA A 16 9.63 20.86 -15.35
CA ALA A 16 8.54 20.07 -15.89
C ALA A 16 8.96 18.58 -16.01
N PRO A 17 8.04 17.62 -15.92
CA PRO A 17 8.37 16.19 -15.98
C PRO A 17 9.27 15.79 -17.14
N GLY A 18 9.12 16.45 -18.31
CA GLY A 18 9.95 16.22 -19.50
C GLY A 18 11.35 16.85 -19.47
N GLU A 19 11.61 17.74 -18.52
CA GLU A 19 12.90 18.45 -18.40
C GLU A 19 13.86 17.79 -17.40
N MET A 20 13.36 16.89 -16.58
CA MET A 20 14.20 16.16 -15.63
C MET A 20 14.99 15.04 -16.31
N PRO A 21 16.32 14.97 -16.07
CA PRO A 21 17.13 13.91 -16.66
C PRO A 21 16.67 12.53 -16.19
N ARG A 22 16.47 11.63 -17.15
CA ARG A 22 16.22 10.23 -16.86
C ARG A 22 17.55 9.52 -16.61
N GLY A 23 17.64 8.82 -15.50
CA GLY A 23 18.79 7.97 -15.23
C GLY A 23 18.76 6.69 -16.07
N PRO A 24 19.85 5.90 -16.04
CA PRO A 24 20.02 4.70 -16.86
C PRO A 24 18.85 3.72 -16.79
N LEU A 25 18.28 3.52 -15.59
CA LEU A 25 17.15 2.61 -15.37
C LEU A 25 15.90 3.07 -16.14
N LEU A 26 15.52 4.33 -16.03
CA LEU A 26 14.35 4.87 -16.75
C LEU A 26 14.61 5.09 -18.24
N GLN A 27 15.87 5.35 -18.65
CA GLN A 27 16.25 5.36 -20.08
C GLN A 27 16.06 3.98 -20.73
N ALA A 28 16.44 2.91 -20.02
CA ALA A 28 16.20 1.55 -20.51
C ALA A 28 14.70 1.22 -20.60
N ALA A 29 13.87 1.69 -19.66
CA ALA A 29 12.43 1.56 -19.74
C ALA A 29 11.85 2.36 -20.92
N GLU A 30 12.35 3.56 -21.16
CA GLU A 30 11.95 4.41 -22.29
C GLU A 30 12.29 3.78 -23.65
N GLN A 31 13.48 3.21 -23.81
CA GLN A 31 13.85 2.49 -25.02
C GLN A 31 12.90 1.33 -25.32
N ARG A 32 12.40 0.66 -24.29
CA ARG A 32 11.39 -0.40 -24.43
C ARG A 32 9.96 0.12 -24.54
N GLN A 33 9.71 1.41 -24.28
CA GLN A 33 8.38 2.02 -24.17
C GLN A 33 7.49 1.35 -23.11
N VAL A 34 8.10 0.65 -22.14
CA VAL A 34 7.42 -0.12 -21.11
C VAL A 34 8.15 0.03 -19.77
N LEU A 35 7.39 0.39 -18.74
CA LEU A 35 7.81 0.38 -17.35
C LEU A 35 7.35 -0.94 -16.70
N ARG A 36 8.27 -1.79 -16.32
CA ARG A 36 7.98 -3.06 -15.63
C ARG A 36 7.95 -2.81 -14.14
N VAL A 37 6.80 -3.04 -13.53
CA VAL A 37 6.59 -2.74 -12.11
C VAL A 37 6.21 -4.01 -11.36
N GLY A 38 7.06 -4.40 -10.41
CA GLY A 38 6.75 -5.44 -9.45
C GLY A 38 5.77 -4.92 -8.41
N VAL A 39 4.65 -5.62 -8.21
CA VAL A 39 3.59 -5.24 -7.28
C VAL A 39 3.19 -6.43 -6.40
N ARG A 40 2.72 -6.16 -5.19
CA ARG A 40 2.12 -7.19 -4.36
C ARG A 40 0.95 -7.81 -5.11
N SER A 41 0.86 -9.12 -5.07
CA SER A 41 -0.21 -9.86 -5.73
C SER A 41 -0.73 -10.96 -4.82
N TYR A 42 -2.03 -11.15 -4.79
CA TYR A 42 -2.69 -12.05 -3.87
C TYR A 42 -3.64 -12.98 -4.63
N PRO A 43 -3.68 -14.28 -4.30
CA PRO A 43 -4.71 -15.15 -4.82
C PRO A 43 -6.07 -14.68 -4.32
N ARG A 44 -6.94 -14.23 -5.22
CA ARG A 44 -8.32 -13.92 -4.88
C ARG A 44 -9.15 -15.20 -4.90
N PRO A 45 -10.10 -15.35 -3.99
CA PRO A 45 -11.03 -16.46 -4.04
C PRO A 45 -11.90 -16.32 -5.28
N SER A 46 -11.82 -17.27 -6.20
CA SER A 46 -12.77 -17.41 -7.30
C SER A 46 -13.91 -18.35 -6.87
N LEU A 47 -15.13 -18.05 -7.31
CA LEU A 47 -16.29 -18.92 -7.17
C LEU A 47 -16.17 -20.09 -8.18
N GLY A 48 -15.16 -20.95 -8.04
CA GLY A 48 -14.93 -22.09 -8.93
C GLY A 48 -13.61 -22.78 -8.63
N GLN A 49 -13.45 -24.01 -9.14
CA GLN A 49 -12.24 -24.81 -8.95
C GLN A 49 -11.05 -24.42 -9.85
N GLU A 50 -11.10 -23.25 -10.49
CA GLU A 50 -9.99 -22.78 -11.30
C GLU A 50 -8.81 -22.32 -10.44
N ALA A 51 -7.60 -22.52 -10.98
CA ALA A 51 -6.36 -22.09 -10.34
C ALA A 51 -6.48 -20.63 -9.91
N LEU A 52 -6.22 -20.35 -8.63
CA LEU A 52 -6.29 -19.00 -8.06
C LEU A 52 -5.30 -18.10 -8.80
N VAL A 53 -5.81 -17.27 -9.71
CA VAL A 53 -5.01 -16.25 -10.37
C VAL A 53 -4.67 -15.19 -9.33
N ALA A 54 -3.38 -14.92 -9.16
CA ALA A 54 -2.94 -13.85 -8.28
C ALA A 54 -3.25 -12.49 -8.93
N GLU A 55 -4.08 -11.70 -8.28
CA GLU A 55 -4.39 -10.34 -8.71
C GLU A 55 -3.52 -9.33 -7.98
N PRO A 56 -3.06 -8.27 -8.68
CA PRO A 56 -2.25 -7.23 -8.08
C PRO A 56 -3.01 -6.46 -6.99
N ASP A 57 -2.28 -5.97 -5.98
CA ASP A 57 -2.82 -5.04 -4.99
C ASP A 57 -3.29 -3.76 -5.67
N GLU A 58 -4.50 -3.30 -5.36
CA GLU A 58 -5.13 -2.16 -6.02
C GLU A 58 -4.35 -0.85 -5.83
N LEU A 59 -3.83 -0.60 -4.61
CA LEU A 59 -3.02 0.59 -4.34
C LEU A 59 -1.72 0.58 -5.14
N ASP A 60 -1.04 -0.56 -5.18
CA ASP A 60 0.22 -0.71 -5.89
C ASP A 60 0.02 -0.55 -7.41
N SER A 61 -1.08 -1.09 -7.94
CA SER A 61 -1.45 -0.97 -9.37
C SER A 61 -1.76 0.47 -9.76
N GLN A 62 -2.60 1.16 -8.98
CA GLN A 62 -2.95 2.56 -9.22
C GLN A 62 -1.72 3.48 -9.18
N LEU A 63 -0.80 3.23 -8.25
CA LEU A 63 0.46 3.96 -8.22
C LEU A 63 1.34 3.64 -9.42
N ALA A 64 1.45 2.37 -9.82
CA ALA A 64 2.23 1.97 -10.99
C ALA A 64 1.73 2.67 -12.26
N GLU A 65 0.42 2.68 -12.48
CA GLU A 65 -0.21 3.36 -13.61
C GLU A 65 0.03 4.88 -13.59
N ALA A 66 -0.06 5.50 -12.41
CA ALA A 66 0.23 6.91 -12.26
C ALA A 66 1.70 7.24 -12.57
N LEU A 67 2.64 6.39 -12.14
CA LEU A 67 4.06 6.54 -12.50
C LEU A 67 4.28 6.38 -14.01
N GLY A 68 3.65 5.38 -14.62
CA GLY A 68 3.70 5.19 -16.08
C GLY A 68 3.16 6.40 -16.83
N ALA A 69 2.00 6.92 -16.44
CA ALA A 69 1.40 8.11 -17.04
C ALA A 69 2.30 9.35 -16.90
N TYR A 70 2.90 9.56 -15.73
CA TYR A 70 3.84 10.66 -15.51
C TYR A 70 5.10 10.56 -16.37
N LEU A 71 5.60 9.35 -16.59
CA LEU A 71 6.78 9.08 -17.40
C LEU A 71 6.48 8.95 -18.91
N GLY A 72 5.20 8.89 -19.30
CA GLY A 72 4.80 8.64 -20.70
C GLY A 72 5.08 7.21 -21.16
N LEU A 73 5.06 6.21 -20.25
CA LEU A 73 5.36 4.82 -20.52
C LEU A 73 4.15 3.93 -20.27
N LYS A 74 4.00 2.85 -21.06
CA LYS A 74 3.04 1.78 -20.74
C LYS A 74 3.52 1.01 -19.53
N VAL A 75 2.60 0.61 -18.65
CA VAL A 75 2.92 -0.17 -17.46
C VAL A 75 2.70 -1.65 -17.71
N GLN A 76 3.65 -2.46 -17.31
CA GLN A 76 3.54 -3.91 -17.24
C GLN A 76 3.69 -4.34 -15.77
N LEU A 77 2.60 -4.76 -15.16
CA LEU A 77 2.60 -5.26 -13.79
C LEU A 77 3.14 -6.68 -13.74
N GLN A 78 3.95 -6.96 -12.72
CA GLN A 78 4.49 -8.29 -12.43
C GLN A 78 4.24 -8.61 -10.96
N ALA A 79 3.78 -9.83 -10.69
CA ALA A 79 3.61 -10.29 -9.32
C ALA A 79 4.98 -10.37 -8.62
N LEU A 80 5.08 -9.73 -7.45
CA LEU A 80 6.27 -9.92 -6.62
C LEU A 80 6.29 -11.35 -6.07
N PRO A 81 7.41 -12.06 -6.17
CA PRO A 81 7.57 -13.33 -5.49
C PRO A 81 7.45 -13.08 -3.98
N GLN A 82 6.79 -13.98 -3.27
CA GLN A 82 6.60 -13.90 -1.81
C GLN A 82 7.94 -13.98 -1.05
N SER A 83 8.99 -14.46 -1.69
CA SER A 83 10.36 -14.54 -1.15
C SER A 83 11.37 -14.51 -2.30
N GLY A 84 12.38 -13.65 -2.20
CA GLY A 84 13.48 -13.58 -3.16
C GLY A 84 14.07 -12.18 -3.30
N PRO A 85 15.26 -12.04 -3.86
CA PRO A 85 15.90 -10.76 -4.10
C PRO A 85 15.20 -9.98 -5.23
N LEU A 86 15.17 -8.66 -5.10
CA LEU A 86 14.60 -7.75 -6.11
C LEU A 86 15.45 -7.62 -7.39
N SER A 87 16.52 -8.40 -7.52
CA SER A 87 17.67 -8.05 -8.35
C SER A 87 17.68 -8.63 -9.76
N ASP A 88 16.69 -9.40 -10.18
CA ASP A 88 16.89 -10.27 -11.35
C ASP A 88 16.57 -9.63 -12.72
N GLY A 89 16.65 -8.31 -12.82
CA GLY A 89 16.54 -7.62 -14.13
C GLY A 89 15.16 -7.70 -14.80
N HIS A 90 14.19 -8.31 -14.13
CA HIS A 90 12.84 -8.48 -14.66
C HIS A 90 11.94 -7.27 -14.42
N VAL A 91 12.22 -6.47 -13.39
CA VAL A 91 11.46 -5.27 -13.02
C VAL A 91 12.33 -4.01 -13.02
N ASP A 92 11.74 -2.88 -13.37
CA ASP A 92 12.38 -1.56 -13.30
C ASP A 92 12.11 -0.88 -11.95
N LEU A 93 10.95 -1.14 -11.38
CA LEU A 93 10.53 -0.62 -10.08
C LEU A 93 9.78 -1.69 -9.29
N VAL A 94 9.81 -1.57 -7.97
CA VAL A 94 8.96 -2.38 -7.10
C VAL A 94 8.16 -1.47 -6.19
N ILE A 95 6.85 -1.68 -6.16
CA ILE A 95 5.92 -1.05 -5.24
C ILE A 95 5.44 -2.11 -4.26
N ALA A 96 5.67 -1.90 -2.99
CA ALA A 96 5.34 -2.85 -1.94
C ALA A 96 4.53 -2.21 -0.81
N GLY A 97 3.73 -1.19 -1.12
CA GLY A 97 2.95 -0.43 -0.14
C GLY A 97 3.86 0.10 0.97
N SER A 98 3.53 -0.22 2.22
CA SER A 98 4.32 0.15 3.40
C SER A 98 5.36 -0.90 3.82
N LEU A 99 5.47 -2.02 3.11
CA LEU A 99 6.43 -3.07 3.41
C LEU A 99 7.85 -2.53 3.30
N LYS A 100 8.67 -2.79 4.33
CA LYS A 100 10.10 -2.47 4.31
C LYS A 100 10.86 -3.64 3.69
N LEU A 101 11.40 -3.42 2.50
CA LEU A 101 12.29 -4.38 1.87
C LEU A 101 13.73 -4.14 2.34
N PRO A 102 14.57 -5.17 2.45
CA PRO A 102 15.96 -5.07 2.90
C PRO A 102 16.86 -4.53 1.78
N VAL A 103 16.68 -3.24 1.45
CA VAL A 103 17.47 -2.54 0.44
C VAL A 103 18.04 -1.25 1.00
N GLU A 104 19.13 -0.77 0.41
CA GLU A 104 19.79 0.46 0.80
C GLU A 104 18.89 1.69 0.55
N ALA A 105 19.04 2.72 1.37
CA ALA A 105 18.19 3.92 1.33
C ALA A 105 18.30 4.71 0.02
N ASP A 106 19.41 4.62 -0.68
CA ASP A 106 19.64 5.28 -1.97
C ASP A 106 18.93 4.60 -3.15
N ARG A 107 18.40 3.38 -2.94
CA ARG A 107 17.53 2.65 -3.85
C ARG A 107 16.04 2.85 -3.56
N VAL A 108 15.67 3.75 -2.64
CA VAL A 108 14.29 3.97 -2.24
C VAL A 108 13.83 5.37 -2.61
N ALA A 109 12.78 5.45 -3.40
CA ALA A 109 11.96 6.64 -3.54
C ALA A 109 10.78 6.54 -2.56
N SER A 110 10.45 7.59 -1.86
CA SER A 110 9.39 7.55 -0.85
C SER A 110 8.53 8.79 -0.85
N LEU A 111 7.25 8.59 -0.65
CA LEU A 111 6.30 9.63 -0.33
C LEU A 111 6.22 9.72 1.20
N ARG A 112 6.76 10.82 1.75
CA ARG A 112 6.70 11.13 3.18
C ARG A 112 5.44 11.96 3.46
N ASP A 113 5.10 12.04 4.74
CA ASP A 113 4.02 12.91 5.23
C ASP A 113 2.64 12.61 4.64
N LEU A 114 2.31 11.31 4.58
CA LEU A 114 0.94 10.89 4.29
C LEU A 114 -0.05 11.59 5.24
N PRO A 115 -1.18 12.12 4.74
CA PRO A 115 -2.22 12.69 5.58
C PRO A 115 -2.58 11.76 6.75
N VAL A 116 -2.80 12.32 7.93
CA VAL A 116 -3.01 11.56 9.19
C VAL A 116 -4.14 10.54 9.07
N GLN A 117 -5.17 10.86 8.29
CA GLN A 117 -6.32 9.98 8.05
C GLN A 117 -5.94 8.63 7.42
N TYR A 118 -4.87 8.57 6.64
CA TYR A 118 -4.38 7.32 6.01
C TYR A 118 -3.36 6.56 6.85
N ARG A 119 -2.92 7.17 7.96
CA ARG A 119 -2.03 6.52 8.93
C ARG A 119 -2.80 5.92 10.10
N ALA A 120 -4.08 6.17 10.18
CA ALA A 120 -4.91 5.72 11.29
C ALA A 120 -5.44 4.32 10.99
N GLY A 121 -4.86 3.32 11.63
CA GLY A 121 -5.45 2.00 11.75
C GLY A 121 -6.43 1.94 12.90
N ALA A 122 -7.28 0.92 12.86
CA ALA A 122 -8.18 0.58 13.95
C ALA A 122 -8.19 -0.93 14.17
N LEU A 123 -8.84 -1.32 15.22
CA LEU A 123 -9.17 -2.70 15.54
C LEU A 123 -10.68 -2.87 15.54
N ILE A 124 -11.13 -3.99 15.00
CA ILE A 124 -12.52 -4.43 15.12
C ILE A 124 -12.56 -5.77 15.86
N GLY A 125 -13.55 -5.95 16.71
CA GLY A 125 -13.77 -7.17 17.47
C GLY A 125 -15.24 -7.38 17.73
N LEU A 126 -15.62 -8.43 18.46
CA LEU A 126 -17.02 -8.69 18.83
C LEU A 126 -17.58 -7.53 19.66
N ARG A 127 -18.75 -7.05 19.29
CA ARG A 127 -19.41 -5.84 19.88
C ARG A 127 -19.60 -5.93 21.38
N ASN A 128 -19.96 -7.07 21.90
CA ASN A 128 -20.29 -7.28 23.31
C ASN A 128 -19.15 -7.98 24.08
N ALA A 129 -17.97 -8.10 23.48
CA ALA A 129 -16.84 -8.65 24.19
C ALA A 129 -16.40 -7.68 25.31
N PRO A 130 -16.01 -8.18 26.48
CA PRO A 130 -15.48 -7.32 27.52
C PRO A 130 -14.25 -6.58 27.00
N ALA A 131 -14.14 -5.28 27.33
CA ALA A 131 -12.99 -4.48 26.95
C ALA A 131 -11.71 -5.11 27.56
N ARG A 132 -10.87 -5.65 26.70
CA ARG A 132 -9.60 -6.25 27.09
C ARG A 132 -8.46 -5.47 26.45
N PRO A 133 -7.32 -5.34 27.12
CA PRO A 133 -6.12 -4.81 26.49
C PRO A 133 -5.73 -5.70 25.30
N VAL A 134 -5.08 -5.12 24.33
CA VAL A 134 -4.62 -5.85 23.12
C VAL A 134 -3.56 -6.91 23.45
N ARG A 135 -2.88 -6.74 24.57
CA ARG A 135 -1.88 -7.70 25.07
C ARG A 135 -2.47 -9.11 25.21
N GLY A 136 -1.82 -10.09 24.61
CA GLY A 136 -2.22 -11.50 24.62
C GLY A 136 -3.48 -11.80 23.80
N GLN A 137 -3.98 -10.83 23.01
CA GLN A 137 -5.05 -11.11 22.05
C GLN A 137 -4.47 -11.45 20.69
N SER A 138 -5.09 -12.42 20.02
CA SER A 138 -4.77 -12.76 18.65
C SER A 138 -5.34 -11.69 17.71
N VAL A 139 -4.49 -11.15 16.83
CA VAL A 139 -4.85 -10.11 15.89
C VAL A 139 -4.55 -10.57 14.46
N CYS A 140 -5.59 -10.67 13.64
CA CYS A 140 -5.47 -10.90 12.21
C CYS A 140 -5.09 -9.60 11.50
N LEU A 141 -4.11 -9.67 10.59
CA LEU A 141 -3.68 -8.54 9.76
C LEU A 141 -3.01 -9.02 8.48
N ALA A 142 -2.97 -8.16 7.48
CA ALA A 142 -2.26 -8.47 6.24
C ALA A 142 -0.74 -8.48 6.45
N MET A 143 -0.04 -9.30 5.70
CA MET A 143 1.42 -9.28 5.62
C MET A 143 1.88 -7.89 5.19
N GLY A 144 2.92 -7.35 5.85
CA GLY A 144 3.40 -5.99 5.60
C GLY A 144 2.47 -4.88 6.13
N SER A 145 1.49 -5.22 6.96
CA SER A 145 0.64 -4.24 7.62
C SER A 145 1.48 -3.20 8.37
N PRO A 146 1.20 -1.90 8.18
CA PRO A 146 1.97 -0.83 8.83
C PRO A 146 1.79 -0.80 10.35
N TRP A 147 0.77 -1.47 10.87
CA TRP A 147 0.46 -1.51 12.31
C TRP A 147 1.07 -2.71 13.03
N ALA A 148 1.68 -3.65 12.31
CA ALA A 148 2.23 -4.88 12.88
C ALA A 148 3.22 -4.59 14.03
N GLN A 149 4.16 -3.69 13.81
CA GLN A 149 5.15 -3.34 14.83
C GLN A 149 4.51 -2.71 16.07
N THR A 150 3.54 -1.82 15.90
CA THR A 150 2.83 -1.18 17.02
C THR A 150 2.07 -2.21 17.85
N LEU A 151 1.37 -3.13 17.18
CA LEU A 151 0.61 -4.20 17.85
C LEU A 151 1.53 -5.17 18.57
N GLN A 152 2.66 -5.54 17.97
CA GLN A 152 3.66 -6.39 18.61
C GLN A 152 4.25 -5.74 19.86
N GLN A 153 4.55 -4.44 19.82
CA GLN A 153 5.02 -3.68 20.99
C GLN A 153 3.98 -3.61 22.11
N GLN A 154 2.69 -3.65 21.75
CA GLN A 154 1.59 -3.73 22.71
C GLN A 154 1.38 -5.15 23.27
N GLY A 155 2.14 -6.13 22.80
CA GLY A 155 2.08 -7.51 23.24
C GLY A 155 0.94 -8.32 22.61
N ALA A 156 0.46 -7.93 21.42
CA ALA A 156 -0.50 -8.72 20.66
C ALA A 156 0.16 -9.98 20.06
N GLU A 157 -0.62 -11.04 19.89
CA GLU A 157 -0.26 -12.23 19.13
C GLU A 157 -0.66 -12.04 17.66
N LEU A 158 0.30 -11.74 16.81
CA LEU A 158 0.02 -11.43 15.42
C LEU A 158 -0.18 -12.69 14.58
N ARG A 159 -1.30 -12.75 13.84
CA ARG A 159 -1.56 -13.73 12.79
C ARG A 159 -1.61 -13.02 11.45
N THR A 160 -0.57 -13.23 10.64
CA THR A 160 -0.40 -12.53 9.36
C THR A 160 -0.91 -13.38 8.22
N TYR A 161 -1.67 -12.76 7.32
CA TYR A 161 -2.25 -13.37 6.14
C TYR A 161 -1.73 -12.67 4.88
N VAL A 162 -1.80 -13.33 3.76
CA VAL A 162 -1.28 -12.81 2.48
C VAL A 162 -1.96 -11.50 2.04
N SER A 163 -3.20 -11.25 2.47
CA SER A 163 -3.95 -10.02 2.13
C SER A 163 -4.89 -9.60 3.24
N SER A 164 -5.38 -8.36 3.17
CA SER A 164 -6.42 -7.84 4.07
C SER A 164 -7.72 -8.64 3.97
N ILE A 165 -8.09 -9.12 2.78
CA ILE A 165 -9.27 -9.95 2.56
C ILE A 165 -9.12 -11.28 3.31
N ARG A 166 -7.98 -11.95 3.19
CA ARG A 166 -7.72 -13.20 3.91
C ARG A 166 -7.68 -13.01 5.42
N ALA A 167 -7.14 -11.88 5.89
CA ALA A 167 -7.17 -11.53 7.30
C ALA A 167 -8.61 -11.31 7.82
N ALA A 168 -9.46 -10.63 7.02
CA ALA A 168 -10.87 -10.43 7.36
C ALA A 168 -11.65 -11.74 7.41
N VAL A 169 -11.43 -12.64 6.44
CA VAL A 169 -12.04 -13.97 6.40
C VAL A 169 -11.64 -14.81 7.61
N ALA A 170 -10.35 -14.88 7.92
CA ALA A 170 -9.84 -15.61 9.07
C ALA A 170 -10.40 -15.05 10.40
N PHE A 171 -10.55 -13.74 10.49
CA PHE A 171 -11.20 -13.11 11.64
C PHE A 171 -12.68 -13.53 11.74
N MET A 172 -13.44 -13.48 10.67
CA MET A 172 -14.84 -13.94 10.64
C MET A 172 -14.97 -15.43 10.95
N ALA A 173 -13.99 -16.24 10.56
CA ALA A 173 -13.91 -17.66 10.90
C ALA A 173 -13.51 -17.92 12.38
N GLY A 174 -13.25 -16.86 13.16
CA GLY A 174 -12.89 -16.97 14.57
C GLY A 174 -11.43 -17.37 14.84
N GLU A 175 -10.56 -17.30 13.82
CA GLU A 175 -9.13 -17.60 13.99
C GLU A 175 -8.42 -16.57 14.86
N CYS A 176 -8.92 -15.31 14.90
CA CYS A 176 -8.40 -14.23 15.71
C CYS A 176 -9.51 -13.51 16.47
N ASN A 177 -9.15 -12.94 17.61
CA ASN A 177 -10.07 -12.14 18.43
C ASN A 177 -10.31 -10.74 17.83
N LEU A 178 -9.33 -10.21 17.11
CA LEU A 178 -9.34 -8.87 16.56
C LEU A 178 -8.86 -8.90 15.10
N LEU A 179 -9.37 -7.95 14.29
CA LEU A 179 -8.84 -7.65 12.97
C LEU A 179 -8.27 -6.23 13.00
N ALA A 180 -7.05 -6.06 12.48
CA ALA A 180 -6.39 -4.77 12.33
C ALA A 180 -6.34 -4.36 10.86
N GLU A 181 -6.93 -3.20 10.53
CA GLU A 181 -6.89 -2.65 9.18
C GLU A 181 -7.02 -1.11 9.26
N GLU A 182 -6.99 -0.47 8.12
CA GLU A 182 -7.24 0.96 8.00
C GLU A 182 -8.63 1.31 8.57
N ARG A 183 -8.70 2.40 9.34
CA ARG A 183 -9.92 2.79 10.07
C ARG A 183 -11.14 2.94 9.18
N ASN A 184 -11.00 3.61 8.03
CA ASN A 184 -12.14 3.87 7.15
C ASN A 184 -12.68 2.56 6.54
N SER A 185 -11.78 1.63 6.19
CA SER A 185 -12.16 0.30 5.70
C SER A 185 -12.93 -0.48 6.76
N LEU A 186 -12.47 -0.47 8.01
CA LEU A 186 -13.18 -1.12 9.11
C LEU A 186 -14.51 -0.43 9.45
N GLN A 187 -14.60 0.90 9.30
CA GLN A 187 -15.87 1.61 9.47
C GLN A 187 -16.88 1.19 8.40
N ALA A 188 -16.46 1.06 7.15
CA ALA A 188 -17.33 0.59 6.09
C ALA A 188 -17.79 -0.87 6.34
N LEU A 189 -16.88 -1.76 6.72
CA LEU A 189 -17.21 -3.14 7.09
C LEU A 189 -18.22 -3.20 8.24
N ALA A 190 -18.02 -2.44 9.32
CA ALA A 190 -18.90 -2.43 10.50
C ALA A 190 -20.33 -1.94 10.21
N GLN A 191 -20.56 -1.28 9.06
CA GLN A 191 -21.88 -0.88 8.59
C GLN A 191 -22.57 -1.96 7.75
N ALA A 192 -21.82 -2.95 7.25
CA ALA A 192 -22.38 -4.03 6.47
C ALA A 192 -23.21 -5.00 7.36
N PRO A 193 -24.34 -5.55 6.86
CA PRO A 193 -25.21 -6.43 7.63
C PRO A 193 -24.50 -7.64 8.26
N ASP A 194 -23.57 -8.25 7.54
CA ASP A 194 -22.82 -9.43 7.97
C ASP A 194 -21.84 -9.12 9.11
N TRP A 195 -21.48 -7.84 9.27
CA TRP A 195 -20.58 -7.36 10.31
C TRP A 195 -21.31 -6.76 11.53
N ARG A 196 -22.63 -6.88 11.62
CA ARG A 196 -23.45 -6.30 12.71
C ARG A 196 -23.04 -6.74 14.12
N PHE A 197 -22.40 -7.90 14.24
CA PHE A 197 -21.92 -8.43 15.53
C PHE A 197 -20.57 -7.88 15.96
N TYR A 198 -19.91 -7.13 15.10
CA TYR A 198 -18.59 -6.55 15.34
C TYR A 198 -18.68 -5.04 15.55
N ALA A 199 -17.70 -4.50 16.23
CA ALA A 199 -17.60 -3.05 16.48
C ALA A 199 -16.14 -2.62 16.50
N LEU A 200 -15.91 -1.37 16.05
CA LEU A 200 -14.59 -0.77 16.17
C LEU A 200 -14.26 -0.56 17.66
N LEU A 201 -13.03 -0.88 18.00
CA LEU A 201 -12.48 -0.52 19.31
C LEU A 201 -12.10 0.98 19.31
N PRO A 202 -12.19 1.65 20.46
CA PRO A 202 -11.85 3.08 20.59
C PRO A 202 -10.38 3.37 20.28
N GLN A 203 -9.51 2.37 20.37
CA GLN A 203 -8.09 2.50 20.15
C GLN A 203 -7.78 2.84 18.70
N THR A 204 -6.91 3.83 18.49
CA THR A 204 -6.36 4.17 17.18
C THR A 204 -4.93 3.67 17.07
N LEU A 205 -4.66 2.91 16.02
CA LEU A 205 -3.31 2.46 15.69
C LEU A 205 -2.64 3.53 14.83
N LYS A 206 -1.49 4.02 15.28
CA LYS A 206 -0.68 4.94 14.48
C LYS A 206 0.34 4.14 13.66
N ALA A 207 0.41 4.42 12.38
CA ALA A 207 1.44 3.87 11.52
C ALA A 207 2.48 4.95 11.19
N SER A 208 3.74 4.55 11.20
CA SER A 208 4.83 5.31 10.60
C SER A 208 5.14 4.73 9.21
N SER A 209 4.18 4.76 8.29
CA SER A 209 4.41 4.14 6.99
C SER A 209 4.50 5.18 5.89
N ASP A 210 5.68 5.26 5.29
CA ASP A 210 5.86 5.93 4.02
C ASP A 210 5.51 4.96 2.90
N LEU A 211 4.81 5.44 1.90
CA LEU A 211 4.67 4.70 0.65
C LEU A 211 6.05 4.68 -0.04
N ARG A 212 6.54 3.49 -0.37
CA ARG A 212 7.89 3.31 -0.92
C ARG A 212 7.86 2.67 -2.29
N VAL A 213 8.70 3.20 -3.15
CA VAL A 213 9.04 2.62 -4.44
C VAL A 213 10.51 2.25 -4.41
N TYR A 214 10.81 1.00 -4.70
CA TYR A 214 12.16 0.45 -4.66
C TYR A 214 12.72 0.34 -6.08
N LEU A 215 13.99 0.71 -6.22
CA LEU A 215 14.75 0.56 -7.46
C LEU A 215 15.67 -0.67 -7.33
N PRO A 216 15.79 -1.51 -8.36
CA PRO A 216 16.67 -2.69 -8.31
C PRO A 216 18.16 -2.32 -8.23
N VAL A 217 18.51 -1.12 -8.67
CA VAL A 217 19.88 -0.59 -8.66
C VAL A 217 19.93 0.82 -8.10
N VAL A 218 21.13 1.27 -7.69
CA VAL A 218 21.36 2.65 -7.28
C VAL A 218 21.37 3.55 -8.51
N ASP A 219 20.32 4.36 -8.67
CA ASP A 219 20.18 5.33 -9.76
C ASP A 219 19.56 6.61 -9.23
N ARG A 220 20.42 7.59 -8.93
CA ARG A 220 20.00 8.85 -8.31
C ARG A 220 19.08 9.67 -9.19
N GLN A 221 19.30 9.69 -10.50
CA GLN A 221 18.49 10.47 -11.45
C GLN A 221 17.10 9.84 -11.59
N SER A 222 17.02 8.54 -11.83
CA SER A 222 15.75 7.82 -11.87
C SER A 222 14.99 7.96 -10.55
N ARG A 223 15.67 7.84 -9.41
CA ARG A 223 15.04 8.03 -8.09
C ARG A 223 14.48 9.45 -7.92
N ALA A 224 15.22 10.49 -8.36
CA ALA A 224 14.75 11.87 -8.28
C ALA A 224 13.48 12.09 -9.10
N LEU A 225 13.43 11.53 -10.31
CA LEU A 225 12.26 11.61 -11.18
C LEU A 225 11.06 10.82 -10.62
N ILE A 226 11.28 9.64 -10.05
CA ILE A 226 10.23 8.87 -9.36
C ILE A 226 9.70 9.66 -8.14
N ASN A 227 10.58 10.29 -7.35
CA ASN A 227 10.13 11.16 -6.25
C ASN A 227 9.29 12.35 -6.73
N ALA A 228 9.59 12.92 -7.89
CA ALA A 228 8.78 13.98 -8.49
C ALA A 228 7.40 13.45 -8.91
N ALA A 229 7.35 12.28 -9.54
CA ALA A 229 6.10 11.61 -9.92
C ALA A 229 5.23 11.28 -8.70
N LEU A 230 5.82 10.81 -7.61
CA LEU A 230 5.11 10.55 -6.36
C LEU A 230 4.47 11.82 -5.77
N ARG A 231 5.20 12.94 -5.78
CA ARG A 231 4.66 14.22 -5.30
C ARG A 231 3.53 14.73 -6.20
N ASP A 232 3.67 14.62 -7.50
CA ASP A 232 2.62 14.98 -8.46
C ASP A 232 1.35 14.15 -8.27
N TRP A 233 1.50 12.82 -8.13
CA TRP A 233 0.39 11.91 -7.84
C TRP A 233 -0.34 12.29 -6.54
N GLN A 234 0.41 12.63 -5.48
CA GLN A 234 -0.15 13.09 -4.21
C GLN A 234 -0.89 14.42 -4.39
N ALA A 235 -0.27 15.38 -5.07
CA ALA A 235 -0.86 16.71 -5.29
C ALA A 235 -2.19 16.66 -6.06
N ARG A 236 -2.34 15.69 -6.97
CA ARG A 236 -3.59 15.44 -7.72
C ARG A 236 -4.61 14.59 -6.94
N GLY A 237 -4.37 14.27 -5.69
CA GLY A 237 -5.27 13.43 -4.88
C GLY A 237 -5.31 11.96 -5.30
N GLY A 238 -4.35 11.49 -6.08
CA GLY A 238 -4.30 10.12 -6.58
C GLY A 238 -4.22 9.10 -5.45
N GLN A 239 -3.52 9.44 -4.39
CA GLN A 239 -3.42 8.62 -3.20
C GLN A 239 -4.79 8.37 -2.53
N ASN A 240 -5.62 9.41 -2.40
CA ASN A 240 -6.95 9.29 -1.79
C ASN A 240 -7.81 8.32 -2.60
N ARG A 241 -7.83 8.48 -3.92
CA ARG A 241 -8.58 7.59 -4.82
C ARG A 241 -8.11 6.15 -4.74
N ALA A 242 -6.80 5.91 -4.71
CA ALA A 242 -6.25 4.56 -4.60
C ALA A 242 -6.65 3.88 -3.27
N TRP A 243 -6.66 4.63 -2.18
CA TRP A 243 -7.14 4.14 -0.89
C TRP A 243 -8.64 3.85 -0.86
N GLU A 244 -9.46 4.71 -1.46
CA GLU A 244 -10.91 4.47 -1.60
C GLU A 244 -11.20 3.20 -2.40
N LEU A 245 -10.51 3.01 -3.53
CA LEU A 245 -10.65 1.80 -4.36
C LEU A 245 -10.24 0.55 -3.58
N ARG A 246 -9.12 0.61 -2.86
CA ARG A 246 -8.67 -0.52 -2.02
C ARG A 246 -9.67 -0.84 -0.91
N SER A 247 -10.21 0.17 -0.25
CA SER A 247 -11.22 -0.01 0.81
C SER A 247 -12.50 -0.62 0.26
N ASN A 248 -12.95 -0.18 -0.91
CA ASN A 248 -14.13 -0.73 -1.58
C ASN A 248 -13.90 -2.18 -2.03
N ALA A 249 -12.71 -2.50 -2.57
CA ALA A 249 -12.35 -3.86 -2.93
C ALA A 249 -12.37 -4.79 -1.71
N LEU A 250 -11.80 -4.36 -0.58
CA LEU A 250 -11.84 -5.12 0.67
C LEU A 250 -13.28 -5.39 1.12
N LEU A 251 -14.15 -4.38 1.07
CA LEU A 251 -15.56 -4.53 1.45
C LEU A 251 -16.27 -5.54 0.53
N VAL A 252 -16.20 -5.33 -0.79
CA VAL A 252 -16.89 -6.17 -1.79
C VAL A 252 -16.42 -7.62 -1.71
N ASP A 253 -15.11 -7.84 -1.63
CA ASP A 253 -14.55 -9.21 -1.63
C ASP A 253 -14.77 -9.90 -0.29
N SER A 254 -14.79 -9.17 0.83
CA SER A 254 -15.13 -9.76 2.14
C SER A 254 -16.59 -10.22 2.21
N LEU A 255 -17.52 -9.51 1.57
CA LEU A 255 -18.93 -9.89 1.49
C LEU A 255 -19.14 -11.13 0.61
N LYS A 256 -18.49 -11.19 -0.56
CA LYS A 256 -18.57 -12.36 -1.46
C LYS A 256 -18.11 -13.66 -0.80
N ILE A 257 -17.15 -13.58 0.11
CA ILE A 257 -16.65 -14.76 0.82
C ILE A 257 -17.58 -15.13 1.96
N GLY A 258 -18.20 -14.17 2.63
CA GLY A 258 -19.23 -14.40 3.65
C GLY A 258 -20.38 -15.25 3.12
N ASP A 259 -20.88 -14.95 1.92
CA ASP A 259 -21.95 -15.70 1.26
C ASP A 259 -21.55 -17.16 0.96
N GLY A 260 -20.28 -17.44 0.69
CA GLY A 260 -19.77 -18.80 0.43
C GLY A 260 -19.52 -19.64 1.69
N LEU A 261 -19.36 -19.03 2.86
CA LEU A 261 -19.11 -19.72 4.13
C LEU A 261 -20.41 -20.14 4.84
N VAL A 262 -21.55 -19.61 4.45
CA VAL A 262 -22.87 -19.87 5.08
C VAL A 262 -23.58 -21.10 4.49
N CYS A 263 -23.06 -21.72 3.45
CA CYS A 263 -23.70 -22.82 2.73
C CYS A 263 -23.14 -24.21 3.02
N HIS A 264 -22.57 -24.48 4.21
CA HIS A 264 -22.23 -25.86 4.58
C HIS A 264 -22.40 -26.13 6.07
#